data_dc0ee76d937ba7a88666ef6c4352eb46
#
_entry.id   dc0ee76d937ba7a88666ef6c4352eb46
#
_cell.length_a   1.000
_cell.length_b   1.000
_cell.length_c   1.000
_cell.angle_alpha   90.00
_cell.angle_beta   90.00
_cell.angle_gamma   90.00
#
_symmetry.space_group_name_H-M   'P 1'
#
loop_
_entity.id
_entity.type
_entity.pdbx_description
1 polymer ?
#
loop_
_entity_poly.entity_id
_entity_poly.type
_entity_poly.pdbx_seq_one_letter_code
_entity_poly.pdbx_strand_id
1 'polypeptide(L)'
;MCRDLSSFPHCGREAVCIGAALLVLSACTVGPDYRQPSAPVPALYKEAGWKVGEPLDAIDRGAWWSVYNDPVLNGLERQIDISNQNLQAAEAAFRQAEWIVAQARAGFFPTATVNASAQRSRGGGAAGSGTTPVGGGGGGGNISNFFSTSTAASWTPDLWGRVRRTVESNVASAQASAGDLASVRLAAQGLLASDYLQLRVADELKRLLDATAVAFAESLRITRNQYAAGIADQSAVAQAETQLRSTEAQAVAVGVTRAQLEHAIAVLIGRPPAELSIAPTDVVTEVPVIPAGLPSALLERRPDIATGERLMAAANAQIGVTVAAFYPTITLSADYGVMALQIAKLFTDQARFWAFGSNLAETVFDAGARSAVVEEARAFFDQSIANYRQTVLTAFEQVEDQLAALRILAQQAEVEAAAVKSAREAERIINNQWLAGTVAYTSVVVAQTAALANEETALNIRQSRLVASAALIQALGGGWSTGQLPSREHIDEDAPLNFSPFPPPVDEVRTK
;
A
#
# COMPACT_ATOMS: atom_id res chain seq x y z
N MET A 1 -60.36 44.14 31.24
CA MET A 1 -60.79 43.10 30.25
C MET A 1 -59.66 42.10 30.11
N CYS A 2 -59.57 41.18 31.06
CA CYS A 2 -58.66 40.01 30.98
C CYS A 2 -59.35 38.94 30.12
N ARG A 3 -58.70 38.41 29.11
CA ARG A 3 -59.18 37.24 28.40
C ARG A 3 -58.13 36.14 28.48
N ASP A 4 -58.57 35.02 29.01
CA ASP A 4 -57.87 33.79 29.25
C ASP A 4 -57.08 33.29 28.03
N LEU A 5 -55.83 32.96 28.31
CA LEU A 5 -54.94 32.13 27.43
C LEU A 5 -54.60 30.85 28.23
N SER A 6 -55.58 29.99 28.39
CA SER A 6 -55.41 28.67 28.99
C SER A 6 -56.07 27.61 28.11
N SER A 7 -55.41 27.24 26.99
CA SER A 7 -55.70 25.98 26.30
C SER A 7 -54.66 25.72 25.20
N PHE A 8 -53.41 25.39 25.60
CA PHE A 8 -52.52 24.63 24.74
C PHE A 8 -52.42 23.20 25.32
N PRO A 9 -52.62 22.18 24.54
CA PRO A 9 -52.60 20.79 25.04
C PRO A 9 -51.16 20.45 25.52
N HIS A 10 -51.07 19.88 26.72
CA HIS A 10 -49.84 19.47 27.41
C HIS A 10 -48.96 18.50 26.57
N CYS A 11 -49.54 17.86 25.56
CA CYS A 11 -48.82 16.91 24.68
C CYS A 11 -47.67 17.57 23.84
N GLY A 12 -47.75 18.87 23.52
CA GLY A 12 -46.71 19.54 22.72
C GLY A 12 -45.44 19.90 23.52
N ARG A 13 -45.54 20.16 24.81
CA ARG A 13 -44.39 20.50 25.66
C ARG A 13 -43.56 19.29 26.03
N GLU A 14 -44.20 18.14 26.24
CA GLU A 14 -43.46 16.89 26.51
C GLU A 14 -42.72 16.38 25.26
N ALA A 15 -43.29 16.47 24.06
CA ALA A 15 -42.63 16.12 22.81
C ALA A 15 -41.44 17.04 22.49
N VAL A 16 -41.53 18.33 22.79
CA VAL A 16 -40.44 19.29 22.63
C VAL A 16 -39.33 19.02 23.65
N CYS A 17 -39.68 18.70 24.90
CA CYS A 17 -38.70 18.36 25.94
C CYS A 17 -37.99 17.02 25.63
N ILE A 18 -38.71 16.03 25.14
CA ILE A 18 -38.12 14.76 24.72
C ILE A 18 -37.25 14.97 23.47
N GLY A 19 -37.68 15.77 22.50
CA GLY A 19 -36.89 16.14 21.33
C GLY A 19 -35.61 16.91 21.68
N ALA A 20 -35.69 17.84 22.61
CA ALA A 20 -34.50 18.59 23.11
C ALA A 20 -33.56 17.71 23.92
N ALA A 21 -34.06 16.80 24.75
CA ALA A 21 -33.28 15.83 25.49
C ALA A 21 -32.57 14.84 24.56
N LEU A 22 -33.20 14.39 23.49
CA LEU A 22 -32.62 13.52 22.45
C LEU A 22 -31.52 14.26 21.64
N LEU A 23 -31.69 15.57 21.37
CA LEU A 23 -30.67 16.41 20.71
C LEU A 23 -29.46 16.66 21.58
N VAL A 24 -29.62 16.80 22.88
CA VAL A 24 -28.50 16.99 23.85
C VAL A 24 -27.74 15.67 24.06
N LEU A 25 -28.42 14.52 24.04
CA LEU A 25 -27.83 13.19 24.15
C LEU A 25 -27.05 12.76 22.88
N SER A 26 -27.42 13.31 21.71
CA SER A 26 -26.67 13.03 20.46
C SER A 26 -25.30 13.71 20.38
N ALA A 27 -24.96 14.62 21.31
CA ALA A 27 -23.69 15.33 21.36
C ALA A 27 -22.58 14.63 22.16
N CYS A 28 -22.88 13.59 22.94
CA CYS A 28 -21.89 12.90 23.79
C CYS A 28 -21.24 11.75 23.02
N THR A 29 -20.08 12.00 22.43
CA THR A 29 -19.20 10.93 21.94
C THR A 29 -18.13 10.67 22.99
N VAL A 30 -18.06 9.45 23.53
CA VAL A 30 -17.08 9.07 24.54
C VAL A 30 -15.74 8.69 23.92
N GLY A 31 -14.68 8.77 24.75
CA GLY A 31 -13.31 8.44 24.31
C GLY A 31 -12.50 9.69 23.91
N PRO A 32 -11.19 9.52 23.70
CA PRO A 32 -10.30 10.61 23.34
C PRO A 32 -10.50 11.03 21.88
N ASP A 33 -10.41 12.33 21.62
CA ASP A 33 -10.31 12.84 20.26
C ASP A 33 -8.88 12.69 19.76
N TYR A 34 -8.74 12.31 18.49
CA TYR A 34 -7.43 12.12 17.88
C TYR A 34 -6.67 13.45 17.79
N ARG A 35 -5.41 13.41 18.22
CA ARG A 35 -4.43 14.45 17.99
C ARG A 35 -3.15 13.81 17.50
N GLN A 36 -2.64 14.29 16.38
CA GLN A 36 -1.43 13.75 15.79
C GLN A 36 -0.24 13.90 16.76
N PRO A 37 0.40 12.80 17.18
CA PRO A 37 1.61 12.85 18.00
C PRO A 37 2.78 13.47 17.24
N SER A 38 3.67 14.16 17.95
CA SER A 38 4.88 14.72 17.38
C SER A 38 5.84 13.59 16.96
N ALA A 39 6.44 13.75 15.77
CA ALA A 39 7.57 12.94 15.32
C ALA A 39 8.87 13.75 15.40
N PRO A 40 10.03 13.10 15.63
CA PRO A 40 11.31 13.77 15.58
C PRO A 40 11.63 14.17 14.13
N VAL A 41 11.71 15.47 13.85
CA VAL A 41 12.04 15.98 12.51
C VAL A 41 13.29 16.84 12.63
N PRO A 42 14.39 16.50 11.92
CA PRO A 42 15.59 17.34 11.89
C PRO A 42 15.33 18.64 11.13
N ALA A 43 16.02 19.72 11.51
CA ALA A 43 15.89 21.00 10.84
C ALA A 43 16.46 20.99 9.41
N LEU A 44 17.51 20.22 9.18
CA LEU A 44 18.21 20.06 7.91
C LEU A 44 18.72 18.61 7.77
N TYR A 45 18.93 18.16 6.54
CA TYR A 45 19.65 16.92 6.27
C TYR A 45 21.13 17.08 6.68
N LYS A 46 21.74 15.97 7.10
CA LYS A 46 23.16 15.94 7.54
C LYS A 46 24.13 16.17 6.37
N GLU A 47 23.77 15.66 5.19
CA GLU A 47 24.62 15.72 4.02
C GLU A 47 24.77 17.16 3.51
N ALA A 48 26.00 17.71 3.64
CA ALA A 48 26.32 19.08 3.23
C ALA A 48 26.45 19.20 1.70
N GLY A 49 26.11 20.38 1.17
CA GLY A 49 26.27 20.70 -0.25
C GLY A 49 24.97 20.63 -1.08
N TRP A 50 23.91 20.10 -0.54
CA TRP A 50 22.59 20.18 -1.17
C TRP A 50 22.02 21.58 -0.87
N LYS A 51 21.88 22.38 -1.91
CA LYS A 51 21.13 23.64 -1.79
C LYS A 51 19.73 23.28 -1.31
N VAL A 52 19.24 24.06 -0.33
CA VAL A 52 17.79 24.14 -0.07
C VAL A 52 17.17 24.35 -1.44
N GLY A 53 16.50 23.33 -1.99
CA GLY A 53 15.91 23.46 -3.30
C GLY A 53 14.91 24.60 -3.22
N GLU A 54 15.04 25.58 -4.08
CA GLU A 54 13.86 26.34 -4.45
C GLU A 54 12.82 25.27 -4.83
N PRO A 55 11.58 25.35 -4.33
CA PRO A 55 10.58 24.35 -4.66
C PRO A 55 10.51 24.28 -6.17
N LEU A 56 11.12 23.26 -6.77
CA LEU A 56 10.84 22.88 -8.13
C LEU A 56 9.43 22.28 -8.10
N ASP A 57 8.43 23.14 -7.95
CA ASP A 57 7.01 22.83 -8.16
C ASP A 57 6.74 22.35 -9.59
N ALA A 58 7.77 22.32 -10.43
CA ALA A 58 7.74 21.95 -11.82
C ALA A 58 8.14 20.50 -12.12
N ILE A 59 8.52 19.67 -11.13
CA ILE A 59 8.51 18.23 -11.34
C ILE A 59 7.03 17.85 -11.38
N ASP A 60 6.57 17.45 -12.54
CA ASP A 60 5.21 17.03 -12.83
C ASP A 60 4.76 16.05 -11.73
N ARG A 61 3.84 16.53 -10.86
CA ARG A 61 3.36 15.74 -9.71
C ARG A 61 2.67 14.52 -10.28
N GLY A 62 3.37 13.38 -10.31
CA GLY A 62 2.88 12.11 -10.83
C GLY A 62 3.78 11.41 -11.84
N ALA A 63 4.53 12.12 -12.69
CA ALA A 63 5.43 11.53 -13.68
C ALA A 63 6.91 11.85 -13.36
N TRP A 64 7.35 11.57 -12.13
CA TRP A 64 8.69 11.91 -11.63
C TRP A 64 9.83 11.33 -12.47
N TRP A 65 9.60 10.19 -13.13
CA TRP A 65 10.57 9.53 -14.03
C TRP A 65 10.87 10.33 -15.29
N SER A 66 10.05 11.33 -15.61
CA SER A 66 10.28 12.21 -16.77
C SER A 66 11.60 12.99 -16.72
N VAL A 67 12.22 13.11 -15.53
CA VAL A 67 13.55 13.72 -15.33
C VAL A 67 14.66 13.01 -16.11
N TYR A 68 14.48 11.74 -16.48
CA TYR A 68 15.44 10.97 -17.28
C TYR A 68 15.31 11.24 -18.78
N ASN A 69 14.30 11.95 -19.22
CA ASN A 69 14.05 12.30 -20.62
C ASN A 69 14.04 11.12 -21.61
N ASP A 70 13.61 9.94 -21.13
CA ASP A 70 13.55 8.72 -21.92
C ASP A 70 12.10 8.37 -22.29
N PRO A 71 11.73 8.41 -23.60
CA PRO A 71 10.36 8.15 -24.03
C PRO A 71 9.95 6.69 -23.83
N VAL A 72 10.90 5.73 -23.85
CA VAL A 72 10.61 4.31 -23.60
C VAL A 72 10.27 4.11 -22.13
N LEU A 73 11.07 4.67 -21.22
CA LEU A 73 10.77 4.67 -19.78
C LEU A 73 9.39 5.28 -19.52
N ASN A 74 9.12 6.46 -20.10
CA ASN A 74 7.83 7.12 -19.95
C ASN A 74 6.64 6.26 -20.44
N GLY A 75 6.87 5.44 -21.47
CA GLY A 75 5.86 4.52 -22.00
C GLY A 75 5.62 3.33 -21.08
N LEU A 76 6.66 2.76 -20.50
CA LEU A 76 6.60 1.62 -19.59
C LEU A 76 5.97 2.00 -18.25
N GLU A 77 6.35 3.15 -17.68
CA GLU A 77 5.81 3.64 -16.40
C GLU A 77 4.29 3.82 -16.45
N ARG A 78 3.75 4.36 -17.53
CA ARG A 78 2.30 4.50 -17.70
C ARG A 78 1.56 3.16 -17.75
N GLN A 79 2.23 2.06 -18.13
CA GLN A 79 1.62 0.74 -18.16
C GLN A 79 1.46 0.14 -16.76
N ILE A 80 2.23 0.59 -15.76
CA ILE A 80 2.06 0.16 -14.37
C ILE A 80 0.63 0.44 -13.90
N ASP A 81 0.14 1.67 -14.11
CA ASP A 81 -1.20 2.07 -13.69
C ASP A 81 -2.33 1.29 -14.39
N ILE A 82 -2.04 0.70 -15.55
CA ILE A 82 -3.05 0.00 -16.36
C ILE A 82 -3.12 -1.50 -16.01
N SER A 83 -1.98 -2.15 -15.81
CA SER A 83 -1.92 -3.61 -15.86
C SER A 83 -1.10 -4.28 -14.75
N ASN A 84 -0.48 -3.51 -13.83
CA ASN A 84 0.26 -4.11 -12.73
C ASN A 84 -0.69 -4.83 -11.76
N GLN A 85 -0.49 -6.13 -11.57
CA GLN A 85 -1.38 -6.98 -10.77
C GLN A 85 -1.31 -6.67 -9.27
N ASN A 86 -0.16 -6.26 -8.75
CA ASN A 86 -0.03 -5.85 -7.36
C ASN A 86 -0.78 -4.55 -7.10
N LEU A 87 -0.75 -3.61 -8.05
CA LEU A 87 -1.50 -2.36 -7.97
C LEU A 87 -3.01 -2.64 -8.01
N GLN A 88 -3.47 -3.51 -8.91
CA GLN A 88 -4.89 -3.93 -8.97
C GLN A 88 -5.34 -4.62 -7.68
N ALA A 89 -4.48 -5.42 -7.05
CA ALA A 89 -4.77 -6.03 -5.76
C ALA A 89 -4.89 -4.96 -4.65
N ALA A 90 -4.02 -3.96 -4.63
CA ALA A 90 -4.08 -2.85 -3.67
C ALA A 90 -5.32 -1.97 -3.89
N GLU A 91 -5.72 -1.72 -5.15
CA GLU A 91 -6.99 -1.04 -5.47
C GLU A 91 -8.21 -1.82 -4.98
N ALA A 92 -8.19 -3.15 -5.12
CA ALA A 92 -9.25 -3.99 -4.61
C ALA A 92 -9.31 -3.98 -3.07
N ALA A 93 -8.15 -3.94 -2.39
CA ALA A 93 -8.06 -3.82 -0.95
C ALA A 93 -8.60 -2.45 -0.45
N PHE A 94 -8.28 -1.37 -1.16
CA PHE A 94 -8.85 -0.05 -0.85
C PHE A 94 -10.38 -0.04 -0.99
N ARG A 95 -10.92 -0.55 -2.11
CA ARG A 95 -12.37 -0.69 -2.29
C ARG A 95 -13.03 -1.58 -1.21
N GLN A 96 -12.35 -2.63 -0.78
CA GLN A 96 -12.81 -3.45 0.35
C GLN A 96 -12.93 -2.61 1.63
N ALA A 97 -11.94 -1.78 1.92
CA ALA A 97 -11.95 -0.91 3.10
C ALA A 97 -13.10 0.12 3.05
N GLU A 98 -13.42 0.67 1.88
CA GLU A 98 -14.57 1.56 1.68
C GLU A 98 -15.89 0.86 2.01
N TRP A 99 -16.08 -0.39 1.56
CA TRP A 99 -17.30 -1.15 1.87
C TRP A 99 -17.38 -1.55 3.36
N ILE A 100 -16.24 -1.70 4.05
CA ILE A 100 -16.22 -1.87 5.52
C ILE A 100 -16.75 -0.60 6.22
N VAL A 101 -16.43 0.59 5.70
CA VAL A 101 -17.01 1.86 6.20
C VAL A 101 -18.54 1.86 6.03
N ALA A 102 -19.04 1.49 4.83
CA ALA A 102 -20.47 1.40 4.58
C ALA A 102 -21.15 0.39 5.52
N GLN A 103 -20.53 -0.77 5.75
CA GLN A 103 -21.00 -1.76 6.73
C GLN A 103 -21.09 -1.18 8.15
N ALA A 104 -20.10 -0.42 8.60
CA ALA A 104 -20.15 0.23 9.91
C ALA A 104 -21.24 1.30 9.99
N ARG A 105 -21.45 2.08 8.93
CA ARG A 105 -22.52 3.09 8.81
C ARG A 105 -23.92 2.47 8.89
N ALA A 106 -24.07 1.25 8.40
CA ALA A 106 -25.35 0.52 8.52
C ALA A 106 -25.75 0.33 9.99
N GLY A 107 -24.81 0.32 10.93
CA GLY A 107 -25.08 0.27 12.37
C GLY A 107 -25.88 1.45 12.94
N PHE A 108 -26.00 2.57 12.22
CA PHE A 108 -26.88 3.69 12.61
C PHE A 108 -28.36 3.39 12.39
N PHE A 109 -28.71 2.38 11.62
CA PHE A 109 -30.07 2.07 11.20
C PHE A 109 -30.58 0.81 11.85
N PRO A 110 -31.92 0.68 11.99
CA PRO A 110 -32.54 -0.55 12.47
C PRO A 110 -32.31 -1.71 11.50
N THR A 111 -32.20 -2.92 12.06
CA THR A 111 -32.28 -4.17 11.30
C THR A 111 -33.72 -4.70 11.31
N ALA A 112 -34.18 -5.15 10.14
CA ALA A 112 -35.50 -5.80 10.01
C ALA A 112 -35.31 -7.22 9.50
N THR A 113 -35.93 -8.18 10.16
CA THR A 113 -35.90 -9.62 9.81
C THR A 113 -37.30 -10.16 9.63
N VAL A 114 -37.49 -11.05 8.66
CA VAL A 114 -38.72 -11.82 8.50
C VAL A 114 -38.41 -13.25 8.90
N ASN A 115 -39.19 -13.77 9.83
CA ASN A 115 -39.09 -15.13 10.33
C ASN A 115 -40.34 -15.92 10.00
N ALA A 116 -40.18 -17.12 9.49
CA ALA A 116 -41.29 -18.08 9.34
C ALA A 116 -40.88 -19.40 10.00
N SER A 117 -41.73 -19.92 10.85
CA SER A 117 -41.46 -21.19 11.52
C SER A 117 -42.69 -22.11 11.49
N ALA A 118 -42.42 -23.39 11.32
CA ALA A 118 -43.40 -24.47 11.47
C ALA A 118 -42.76 -25.54 12.38
N GLN A 119 -43.32 -25.73 13.54
CA GLN A 119 -42.82 -26.67 14.54
C GLN A 119 -43.89 -27.67 14.91
N ARG A 120 -43.52 -28.94 14.98
CA ARG A 120 -44.34 -30.00 15.55
C ARG A 120 -43.59 -30.63 16.69
N SER A 121 -44.12 -30.51 17.89
CA SER A 121 -43.48 -31.03 19.09
C SER A 121 -44.40 -32.01 19.82
N ARG A 122 -43.81 -33.00 20.43
CA ARG A 122 -44.46 -33.89 21.38
C ARG A 122 -43.77 -33.70 22.74
N GLY A 123 -44.57 -33.19 23.71
CA GLY A 123 -44.08 -33.10 25.08
C GLY A 123 -43.91 -34.52 25.64
N GLY A 124 -42.70 -34.91 25.93
CA GLY A 124 -42.41 -36.11 26.72
C GLY A 124 -42.79 -35.85 28.19
N GLY A 125 -43.63 -36.66 28.76
CA GLY A 125 -43.95 -36.58 30.18
C GLY A 125 -42.75 -37.00 31.05
N ALA A 126 -41.84 -36.04 31.33
CA ALA A 126 -40.89 -36.15 32.38
C ALA A 126 -41.32 -35.18 33.50
N ALA A 127 -41.62 -35.69 34.62
CA ALA A 127 -41.89 -34.99 35.85
C ALA A 127 -40.63 -34.19 36.26
N GLY A 128 -40.74 -32.89 36.35
CA GLY A 128 -39.67 -32.07 36.96
C GLY A 128 -39.84 -30.57 36.72
N SER A 129 -40.28 -29.89 37.76
CA SER A 129 -40.08 -28.49 38.07
C SER A 129 -40.98 -27.43 37.41
N GLY A 130 -42.01 -27.03 38.12
CA GLY A 130 -42.35 -25.62 38.32
C GLY A 130 -43.47 -25.05 37.48
N THR A 131 -44.58 -24.86 38.13
CA THR A 131 -45.80 -24.08 37.75
C THR A 131 -46.76 -24.73 36.72
N THR A 132 -47.56 -25.66 37.24
CA THR A 132 -48.80 -26.11 36.59
C THR A 132 -49.95 -25.18 36.94
N PRO A 133 -50.77 -24.75 35.99
CA PRO A 133 -52.18 -24.44 36.25
C PRO A 133 -52.92 -25.75 36.47
N VAL A 134 -53.56 -25.88 37.65
CA VAL A 134 -54.42 -27.00 38.07
C VAL A 134 -55.57 -27.24 37.08
N GLY A 135 -55.62 -28.40 36.51
CA GLY A 135 -56.75 -28.84 35.71
C GLY A 135 -56.56 -30.15 34.94
N GLY A 136 -56.73 -31.28 35.70
CA GLY A 136 -57.33 -32.55 35.20
C GLY A 136 -56.64 -33.34 34.08
N GLY A 137 -56.04 -34.50 34.45
CA GLY A 137 -56.28 -35.78 33.80
C GLY A 137 -55.60 -36.11 32.49
N GLY A 138 -54.72 -37.15 32.51
CA GLY A 138 -54.37 -37.94 31.35
C GLY A 138 -52.97 -37.87 30.84
N GLY A 139 -52.10 -38.85 31.24
CA GLY A 139 -50.74 -39.08 30.71
C GLY A 139 -50.76 -39.52 29.27
N GLY A 140 -50.59 -38.55 28.39
CA GLY A 140 -50.36 -38.80 26.96
C GLY A 140 -49.63 -37.56 26.43
N GLY A 141 -48.40 -37.70 25.96
CA GLY A 141 -47.64 -36.59 25.38
C GLY A 141 -48.44 -35.93 24.23
N ASN A 142 -48.98 -34.75 24.49
CA ASN A 142 -49.73 -34.00 23.48
C ASN A 142 -48.82 -33.55 22.35
N ILE A 143 -49.21 -33.94 21.13
CA ILE A 143 -48.57 -33.41 19.93
C ILE A 143 -49.12 -31.99 19.69
N SER A 144 -48.27 -30.98 19.69
CA SER A 144 -48.66 -29.62 19.34
C SER A 144 -47.96 -29.22 18.05
N ASN A 145 -48.71 -28.56 17.19
CA ASN A 145 -48.17 -27.83 16.04
C ASN A 145 -48.14 -26.36 16.40
N PHE A 146 -47.12 -25.69 15.90
CA PHE A 146 -46.99 -24.23 16.04
C PHE A 146 -46.52 -23.65 14.71
N PHE A 147 -47.27 -22.75 14.18
CA PHE A 147 -46.97 -22.02 12.94
C PHE A 147 -46.88 -20.55 13.27
N SER A 148 -45.78 -19.89 12.85
CA SER A 148 -45.67 -18.45 13.00
C SER A 148 -44.98 -17.84 11.79
N THR A 149 -45.36 -16.62 11.47
CA THR A 149 -44.57 -15.74 10.61
C THR A 149 -44.62 -14.34 11.22
N SER A 150 -43.42 -13.71 11.33
CA SER A 150 -43.30 -12.39 11.94
C SER A 150 -42.23 -11.58 11.26
N THR A 151 -42.38 -10.27 11.32
CA THR A 151 -41.35 -9.29 11.01
C THR A 151 -40.89 -8.68 12.34
N ALA A 152 -39.59 -8.80 12.62
CA ALA A 152 -38.96 -8.20 13.79
C ALA A 152 -38.07 -7.09 13.36
N ALA A 153 -38.14 -5.93 14.02
CA ALA A 153 -37.21 -4.82 13.89
C ALA A 153 -36.45 -4.63 15.19
N SER A 154 -35.15 -4.41 15.12
CA SER A 154 -34.27 -4.12 16.27
C SER A 154 -33.35 -2.97 15.95
N TRP A 155 -33.23 -2.03 16.87
CA TRP A 155 -32.36 -0.87 16.74
C TRP A 155 -31.72 -0.48 18.07
N THR A 156 -30.40 -0.27 18.00
CA THR A 156 -29.63 0.25 19.11
C THR A 156 -29.14 1.66 18.77
N PRO A 157 -29.84 2.72 19.20
CA PRO A 157 -29.42 4.09 18.93
C PRO A 157 -28.05 4.37 19.52
N ASP A 158 -27.21 5.06 18.76
CA ASP A 158 -25.82 5.37 19.11
C ASP A 158 -25.75 6.58 20.07
N LEU A 159 -26.14 6.38 21.33
CA LEU A 159 -26.15 7.45 22.33
C LEU A 159 -24.77 7.85 22.81
N TRP A 160 -23.87 6.88 22.93
CA TRP A 160 -22.53 7.04 23.49
C TRP A 160 -21.43 7.14 22.45
N GLY A 161 -21.78 7.10 21.18
CA GLY A 161 -20.83 7.24 20.07
C GLY A 161 -20.08 5.99 19.69
N ARG A 162 -20.51 4.81 20.11
CA ARG A 162 -19.86 3.55 19.72
C ARG A 162 -19.84 3.35 18.22
N VAL A 163 -20.98 3.55 17.55
CA VAL A 163 -21.06 3.41 16.09
C VAL A 163 -20.30 4.55 15.42
N ARG A 164 -20.40 5.77 15.91
CA ARG A 164 -19.64 6.93 15.40
C ARG A 164 -18.13 6.67 15.46
N ARG A 165 -17.58 6.17 16.59
CA ARG A 165 -16.18 5.84 16.74
C ARG A 165 -15.76 4.64 15.88
N THR A 166 -16.66 3.66 15.68
CA THR A 166 -16.40 2.53 14.76
C THR A 166 -16.29 3.04 13.30
N VAL A 167 -17.18 3.92 12.87
CA VAL A 167 -17.12 4.55 11.55
C VAL A 167 -15.86 5.41 11.42
N GLU A 168 -15.50 6.22 12.43
CA GLU A 168 -14.28 7.01 12.46
C GLU A 168 -13.03 6.13 12.29
N SER A 169 -12.94 5.02 13.04
CA SER A 169 -11.86 4.04 12.93
C SER A 169 -11.77 3.44 11.53
N ASN A 170 -12.89 3.04 10.96
CA ASN A 170 -12.91 2.43 9.63
C ASN A 170 -12.61 3.44 8.51
N VAL A 171 -13.06 4.70 8.62
CA VAL A 171 -12.68 5.76 7.69
C VAL A 171 -11.18 6.00 7.72
N ALA A 172 -10.57 6.10 8.91
CA ALA A 172 -9.13 6.23 9.04
C ALA A 172 -8.39 5.01 8.46
N SER A 173 -8.92 3.80 8.66
CA SER A 173 -8.37 2.57 8.07
C SER A 173 -8.49 2.56 6.54
N ALA A 174 -9.59 3.05 5.97
CA ALA A 174 -9.75 3.19 4.52
C ALA A 174 -8.76 4.22 3.93
N GLN A 175 -8.56 5.35 4.63
CA GLN A 175 -7.53 6.32 4.27
C GLN A 175 -6.12 5.73 4.35
N ALA A 176 -5.82 4.89 5.34
CA ALA A 176 -4.57 4.16 5.42
C ALA A 176 -4.39 3.22 4.22
N SER A 177 -5.43 2.49 3.83
CA SER A 177 -5.40 1.60 2.65
C SER A 177 -5.20 2.39 1.34
N ALA A 178 -5.72 3.62 1.23
CA ALA A 178 -5.42 4.52 0.12
C ALA A 178 -3.94 4.95 0.09
N GLY A 179 -3.34 5.20 1.28
CA GLY A 179 -1.91 5.46 1.41
C GLY A 179 -1.06 4.25 1.04
N ASP A 180 -1.49 3.03 1.40
CA ASP A 180 -0.83 1.79 1.01
C ASP A 180 -0.89 1.58 -0.51
N LEU A 181 -2.02 1.86 -1.15
CA LEU A 181 -2.15 1.84 -2.60
C LEU A 181 -1.15 2.79 -3.27
N ALA A 182 -1.02 4.02 -2.76
CA ALA A 182 -0.05 4.98 -3.25
C ALA A 182 1.40 4.50 -3.04
N SER A 183 1.68 3.85 -1.90
CA SER A 183 3.00 3.26 -1.59
C SER A 183 3.36 2.13 -2.56
N VAL A 184 2.41 1.23 -2.85
CA VAL A 184 2.59 0.13 -3.83
C VAL A 184 2.85 0.69 -5.23
N ARG A 185 2.10 1.73 -5.64
CA ARG A 185 2.33 2.42 -6.92
C ARG A 185 3.73 3.01 -6.99
N LEU A 186 4.13 3.79 -6.01
CA LEU A 186 5.45 4.42 -5.95
C LEU A 186 6.58 3.38 -5.95
N ALA A 187 6.41 2.27 -5.22
CA ALA A 187 7.37 1.19 -5.18
C ALA A 187 7.51 0.50 -6.55
N ALA A 188 6.39 0.21 -7.24
CA ALA A 188 6.41 -0.40 -8.56
C ALA A 188 7.08 0.51 -9.60
N GLN A 189 6.78 1.80 -9.58
CA GLN A 189 7.41 2.81 -10.43
C GLN A 189 8.92 2.93 -10.17
N GLY A 190 9.32 3.00 -8.88
CA GLY A 190 10.75 3.08 -8.51
C GLY A 190 11.54 1.84 -8.93
N LEU A 191 10.94 0.65 -8.79
CA LEU A 191 11.56 -0.59 -9.23
C LEU A 191 11.68 -0.66 -10.75
N LEU A 192 10.63 -0.29 -11.50
CA LEU A 192 10.67 -0.25 -12.97
C LEU A 192 11.73 0.72 -13.46
N ALA A 193 11.79 1.95 -12.92
CA ALA A 193 12.82 2.91 -13.28
C ALA A 193 14.23 2.37 -13.02
N SER A 194 14.44 1.74 -11.85
CA SER A 194 15.72 1.13 -11.50
C SER A 194 16.13 0.01 -12.45
N ASP A 195 15.22 -0.94 -12.73
CA ASP A 195 15.49 -2.06 -13.63
C ASP A 195 15.73 -1.59 -15.06
N TYR A 196 14.98 -0.59 -15.52
CA TYR A 196 15.18 0.00 -16.83
C TYR A 196 16.54 0.71 -16.96
N LEU A 197 16.93 1.51 -15.97
CA LEU A 197 18.23 2.19 -15.97
C LEU A 197 19.39 1.20 -15.93
N GLN A 198 19.27 0.12 -15.17
CA GLN A 198 20.24 -0.98 -15.16
C GLN A 198 20.30 -1.71 -16.50
N LEU A 199 19.16 -1.93 -17.16
CA LEU A 199 19.09 -2.54 -18.49
C LEU A 199 19.84 -1.67 -19.51
N ARG A 200 19.70 -0.34 -19.45
CA ARG A 200 20.42 0.57 -20.35
C ARG A 200 21.95 0.54 -20.13
N VAL A 201 22.37 0.44 -18.87
CA VAL A 201 23.80 0.27 -18.57
C VAL A 201 24.32 -1.09 -19.01
N ALA A 202 23.52 -2.16 -18.91
CA ALA A 202 23.87 -3.48 -19.45
C ALA A 202 24.01 -3.46 -20.98
N ASP A 203 23.15 -2.71 -21.71
CA ASP A 203 23.30 -2.51 -23.15
C ASP A 203 24.62 -1.78 -23.48
N GLU A 204 25.03 -0.80 -22.67
CA GLU A 204 26.27 -0.05 -22.83
C GLU A 204 27.51 -0.92 -22.53
N LEU A 205 27.46 -1.72 -21.44
CA LEU A 205 28.52 -2.67 -21.11
C LEU A 205 28.69 -3.71 -22.20
N LYS A 206 27.60 -4.23 -22.75
CA LYS A 206 27.69 -5.17 -23.87
C LYS A 206 28.39 -4.54 -25.08
N ARG A 207 28.06 -3.30 -25.43
CA ARG A 207 28.73 -2.58 -26.54
C ARG A 207 30.22 -2.38 -26.29
N LEU A 208 30.59 -2.03 -25.05
CA LEU A 208 32.00 -1.90 -24.66
C LEU A 208 32.73 -3.22 -24.88
N LEU A 209 32.20 -4.33 -24.38
CA LEU A 209 32.80 -5.63 -24.50
C LEU A 209 32.85 -6.12 -25.94
N ASP A 210 31.83 -5.92 -26.76
CA ASP A 210 31.81 -6.27 -28.17
C ASP A 210 32.88 -5.47 -28.95
N ALA A 211 33.00 -4.18 -28.71
CA ALA A 211 34.03 -3.32 -29.32
C ALA A 211 35.44 -3.77 -28.90
N THR A 212 35.62 -4.08 -27.61
CA THR A 212 36.89 -4.60 -27.10
C THR A 212 37.24 -5.96 -27.70
N ALA A 213 36.27 -6.86 -27.85
CA ALA A 213 36.48 -8.16 -28.52
C ALA A 213 36.94 -7.98 -29.96
N VAL A 214 36.40 -7.03 -30.72
CA VAL A 214 36.88 -6.68 -32.06
C VAL A 214 38.34 -6.20 -32.03
N ALA A 215 38.71 -5.35 -31.08
CA ALA A 215 40.08 -4.91 -30.94
C ALA A 215 41.06 -6.05 -30.57
N PHE A 216 40.63 -6.96 -29.70
CA PHE A 216 41.44 -8.14 -29.34
C PHE A 216 41.55 -9.16 -30.48
N ALA A 217 40.51 -9.31 -31.29
CA ALA A 217 40.60 -10.14 -32.51
C ALA A 217 41.65 -9.62 -33.48
N GLU A 218 41.74 -8.30 -33.62
CA GLU A 218 42.79 -7.68 -34.46
C GLU A 218 44.17 -7.87 -33.83
N SER A 219 44.33 -7.73 -32.55
CA SER A 219 45.58 -8.02 -31.84
C SER A 219 46.02 -9.45 -31.99
N LEU A 220 45.09 -10.40 -31.90
CA LEU A 220 45.35 -11.83 -32.14
C LEU A 220 45.76 -12.10 -33.61
N ARG A 221 45.14 -11.44 -34.59
CA ARG A 221 45.48 -11.54 -35.99
C ARG A 221 46.94 -11.07 -36.23
N ILE A 222 47.33 -9.92 -35.65
CA ILE A 222 48.69 -9.40 -35.75
C ILE A 222 49.68 -10.35 -35.08
N THR A 223 49.41 -10.84 -33.87
CA THR A 223 50.28 -11.75 -33.10
C THR A 223 50.49 -13.07 -33.85
N ARG A 224 49.43 -13.61 -34.49
CA ARG A 224 49.57 -14.84 -35.35
C ARG A 224 50.47 -14.60 -36.56
N ASN A 225 50.40 -13.40 -37.18
CA ASN A 225 51.27 -13.08 -38.31
C ASN A 225 52.71 -12.92 -37.82
N GLN A 226 52.97 -12.34 -36.67
CA GLN A 226 54.31 -12.24 -36.07
C GLN A 226 54.87 -13.62 -35.70
N TYR A 227 54.06 -14.53 -35.21
CA TYR A 227 54.46 -15.91 -34.94
C TYR A 227 54.80 -16.64 -36.21
N ALA A 228 54.01 -16.52 -37.25
CA ALA A 228 54.27 -17.13 -38.56
C ALA A 228 55.59 -16.57 -39.19
N ALA A 229 55.95 -15.33 -38.89
CA ALA A 229 57.21 -14.70 -39.31
C ALA A 229 58.40 -15.01 -38.36
N GLY A 230 58.18 -15.80 -37.28
CA GLY A 230 59.22 -16.15 -36.31
C GLY A 230 59.59 -14.99 -35.35
N ILE A 231 58.80 -13.92 -35.28
CA ILE A 231 59.05 -12.72 -34.46
C ILE A 231 58.44 -12.86 -33.03
N ALA A 232 57.27 -13.52 -32.91
CA ALA A 232 56.62 -13.79 -31.66
C ALA A 232 56.66 -15.29 -31.34
N ASP A 233 56.55 -15.65 -30.07
CA ASP A 233 56.41 -17.04 -29.62
C ASP A 233 54.97 -17.50 -29.56
N GLN A 234 54.75 -18.84 -29.40
CA GLN A 234 53.42 -19.44 -29.31
C GLN A 234 52.67 -18.98 -28.04
N SER A 235 53.35 -18.62 -26.96
CA SER A 235 52.72 -18.14 -25.71
C SER A 235 52.02 -16.82 -25.91
N ALA A 236 52.56 -15.93 -26.75
CA ALA A 236 51.91 -14.65 -27.10
C ALA A 236 50.61 -14.90 -27.88
N VAL A 237 50.56 -15.89 -28.81
CA VAL A 237 49.35 -16.25 -29.53
C VAL A 237 48.31 -16.82 -28.56
N ALA A 238 48.70 -17.72 -27.64
CA ALA A 238 47.81 -18.30 -26.64
C ALA A 238 47.26 -17.22 -25.68
N GLN A 239 48.06 -16.25 -25.27
CA GLN A 239 47.62 -15.11 -24.45
C GLN A 239 46.57 -14.26 -25.20
N ALA A 240 46.84 -13.90 -26.46
CA ALA A 240 45.95 -13.09 -27.27
C ALA A 240 44.60 -13.82 -27.50
N GLU A 241 44.64 -15.12 -27.72
CA GLU A 241 43.42 -15.94 -27.86
C GLU A 241 42.65 -16.04 -26.55
N THR A 242 43.31 -16.23 -25.41
CA THR A 242 42.70 -16.26 -24.09
C THR A 242 41.95 -14.93 -23.79
N GLN A 243 42.60 -13.80 -24.07
CA GLN A 243 42.04 -12.48 -23.85
C GLN A 243 40.78 -12.26 -24.69
N LEU A 244 40.83 -12.61 -26.01
CA LEU A 244 39.69 -12.53 -26.89
C LEU A 244 38.52 -13.38 -26.36
N ARG A 245 38.79 -14.69 -26.10
CA ARG A 245 37.74 -15.62 -25.68
C ARG A 245 37.13 -15.25 -24.32
N SER A 246 37.93 -14.76 -23.39
CA SER A 246 37.45 -14.27 -22.10
C SER A 246 36.49 -13.08 -22.27
N THR A 247 36.83 -12.12 -23.12
CA THR A 247 36.01 -10.93 -23.38
C THR A 247 34.74 -11.31 -24.16
N GLU A 248 34.80 -12.20 -25.13
CA GLU A 248 33.63 -12.75 -25.80
C GLU A 248 32.68 -13.45 -24.81
N ALA A 249 33.23 -14.25 -23.87
CA ALA A 249 32.42 -14.90 -22.83
C ALA A 249 31.73 -13.89 -21.90
N GLN A 250 32.41 -12.82 -21.50
CA GLN A 250 31.86 -11.74 -20.72
C GLN A 250 30.72 -11.01 -21.47
N ALA A 251 30.94 -10.71 -22.77
CA ALA A 251 29.91 -10.08 -23.60
C ALA A 251 28.63 -10.94 -23.71
N VAL A 252 28.78 -12.27 -23.78
CA VAL A 252 27.64 -13.20 -23.75
C VAL A 252 26.95 -13.20 -22.36
N ALA A 253 27.74 -13.21 -21.29
CA ALA A 253 27.24 -13.24 -19.92
C ALA A 253 26.37 -12.04 -19.58
N VAL A 254 26.68 -10.85 -20.09
CA VAL A 254 25.85 -9.62 -19.91
C VAL A 254 24.42 -9.85 -20.42
N GLY A 255 24.24 -10.70 -21.46
CA GLY A 255 22.94 -11.07 -22.00
C GLY A 255 22.00 -11.70 -20.96
N VAL A 256 22.54 -12.44 -19.99
CA VAL A 256 21.74 -13.03 -18.89
C VAL A 256 21.12 -11.93 -18.02
N THR A 257 21.95 -11.00 -17.56
CA THR A 257 21.49 -9.86 -16.74
C THR A 257 20.46 -9.02 -17.48
N ARG A 258 20.73 -8.73 -18.76
CA ARG A 258 19.80 -7.98 -19.61
C ARG A 258 18.45 -8.67 -19.75
N ALA A 259 18.45 -9.98 -20.01
CA ALA A 259 17.21 -10.76 -20.12
C ALA A 259 16.43 -10.78 -18.80
N GLN A 260 17.12 -10.95 -17.67
CA GLN A 260 16.49 -10.92 -16.35
C GLN A 260 15.82 -9.59 -16.07
N LEU A 261 16.47 -8.46 -16.37
CA LEU A 261 15.91 -7.12 -16.22
C LEU A 261 14.70 -6.90 -17.14
N GLU A 262 14.77 -7.35 -18.39
CA GLU A 262 13.65 -7.28 -19.34
C GLU A 262 12.44 -8.10 -18.86
N HIS A 263 12.69 -9.30 -18.32
CA HIS A 263 11.63 -10.12 -17.72
C HIS A 263 11.03 -9.48 -16.47
N ALA A 264 11.84 -8.84 -15.61
CA ALA A 264 11.35 -8.14 -14.43
C ALA A 264 10.47 -6.96 -14.83
N ILE A 265 10.88 -6.16 -15.81
CA ILE A 265 10.09 -5.06 -16.37
C ILE A 265 8.75 -5.59 -16.94
N ALA A 266 8.76 -6.72 -17.66
CA ALA A 266 7.54 -7.31 -18.20
C ALA A 266 6.53 -7.65 -17.09
N VAL A 267 6.99 -8.25 -15.99
CA VAL A 267 6.15 -8.59 -14.84
C VAL A 267 5.59 -7.31 -14.19
N LEU A 268 6.40 -6.26 -14.04
CA LEU A 268 5.96 -4.99 -13.46
C LEU A 268 4.87 -4.31 -14.27
N ILE A 269 4.91 -4.42 -15.59
CA ILE A 269 3.87 -3.91 -16.48
C ILE A 269 2.73 -4.91 -16.73
N GLY A 270 2.68 -6.02 -15.96
CA GLY A 270 1.60 -7.01 -16.03
C GLY A 270 1.54 -7.82 -17.32
N ARG A 271 2.68 -8.02 -18.00
CA ARG A 271 2.76 -8.80 -19.23
C ARG A 271 3.60 -10.06 -19.07
N PRO A 272 3.28 -11.15 -19.76
CA PRO A 272 4.18 -12.29 -19.88
C PRO A 272 5.53 -11.86 -20.45
N PRO A 273 6.68 -12.31 -19.90
CA PRO A 273 8.00 -11.95 -20.43
C PRO A 273 8.20 -12.19 -21.93
N ALA A 274 7.52 -13.18 -22.48
CA ALA A 274 7.60 -13.51 -23.90
C ALA A 274 6.96 -12.46 -24.84
N GLU A 275 6.15 -11.53 -24.29
CA GLU A 275 5.44 -10.51 -25.07
C GLU A 275 6.11 -9.13 -24.99
N LEU A 276 7.20 -9.01 -24.23
CA LEU A 276 7.96 -7.76 -24.13
C LEU A 276 9.34 -7.95 -24.77
N SER A 277 9.70 -7.02 -25.62
CA SER A 277 11.06 -6.85 -26.10
C SER A 277 11.44 -5.38 -26.12
N ILE A 278 12.50 -5.03 -25.40
CA ILE A 278 13.04 -3.67 -25.31
C ILE A 278 14.28 -3.60 -26.19
N ALA A 279 14.20 -2.82 -27.26
CA ALA A 279 15.33 -2.68 -28.19
C ALA A 279 16.54 -2.05 -27.48
N PRO A 280 17.77 -2.53 -27.72
CA PRO A 280 18.97 -1.82 -27.28
C PRO A 280 19.03 -0.42 -27.88
N THR A 281 19.61 0.53 -27.14
CA THR A 281 19.77 1.90 -27.61
C THR A 281 21.19 2.41 -27.34
N ASP A 282 21.62 3.35 -28.17
CA ASP A 282 22.89 4.05 -27.99
C ASP A 282 22.80 5.31 -27.13
N VAL A 283 21.59 5.65 -26.68
CA VAL A 283 21.35 6.82 -25.84
C VAL A 283 21.91 6.56 -24.45
N VAL A 284 22.81 7.42 -24.04
CA VAL A 284 23.40 7.43 -22.69
C VAL A 284 22.51 8.24 -21.78
N THR A 285 21.92 7.60 -20.76
CA THR A 285 21.10 8.31 -19.76
C THR A 285 21.98 9.10 -18.80
N GLU A 286 21.79 10.39 -18.69
CA GLU A 286 22.50 11.23 -17.72
C GLU A 286 21.89 11.11 -16.33
N VAL A 287 22.72 11.28 -15.28
CA VAL A 287 22.27 11.28 -13.90
C VAL A 287 21.65 12.66 -13.60
N PRO A 288 20.34 12.72 -13.32
CA PRO A 288 19.65 13.99 -13.07
C PRO A 288 20.09 14.59 -11.72
N VAL A 289 20.03 15.93 -11.64
CA VAL A 289 20.18 16.65 -10.36
C VAL A 289 18.81 16.72 -9.68
N ILE A 290 18.69 16.09 -8.50
CA ILE A 290 17.44 16.00 -7.76
C ILE A 290 17.51 16.90 -6.54
N PRO A 291 16.62 17.91 -6.39
CA PRO A 291 16.54 18.75 -5.20
C PRO A 291 15.89 18.00 -4.04
N ALA A 292 16.57 17.88 -2.91
CA ALA A 292 16.08 17.11 -1.76
C ALA A 292 14.92 17.79 -0.99
N GLY A 293 14.73 19.10 -1.11
CA GLY A 293 13.72 19.84 -0.35
C GLY A 293 14.05 19.97 1.15
N LEU A 294 13.03 20.25 1.98
CA LEU A 294 13.17 20.33 3.43
C LEU A 294 12.76 18.99 4.09
N PRO A 295 13.43 18.59 5.19
CA PRO A 295 13.07 17.36 5.90
C PRO A 295 11.60 17.31 6.33
N SER A 296 11.03 18.41 6.80
CA SER A 296 9.61 18.50 7.21
C SER A 296 8.63 18.17 6.08
N ALA A 297 9.01 18.41 4.82
CA ALA A 297 8.15 18.11 3.68
C ALA A 297 7.93 16.59 3.48
N LEU A 298 8.80 15.73 4.02
CA LEU A 298 8.59 14.27 3.94
C LEU A 298 7.31 13.81 4.65
N LEU A 299 6.94 14.47 5.74
CA LEU A 299 5.73 14.14 6.50
C LEU A 299 4.45 14.32 5.67
N GLU A 300 4.49 15.19 4.66
CA GLU A 300 3.36 15.51 3.79
C GLU A 300 3.43 14.82 2.42
N ARG A 301 4.61 14.30 2.05
CA ARG A 301 4.89 13.79 0.70
C ARG A 301 5.03 12.28 0.61
N ARG A 302 5.19 11.59 1.73
CA ARG A 302 5.35 10.13 1.71
C ARG A 302 4.05 9.42 2.07
N PRO A 303 3.59 8.51 1.20
CA PRO A 303 2.35 7.79 1.44
C PRO A 303 2.45 6.81 2.63
N ASP A 304 3.60 6.19 2.87
CA ASP A 304 3.81 5.27 4.00
C ASP A 304 3.74 5.99 5.37
N ILE A 305 4.22 7.23 5.45
CA ILE A 305 4.10 8.07 6.64
C ILE A 305 2.62 8.43 6.87
N ALA A 306 1.90 8.78 5.81
CA ALA A 306 0.48 9.08 5.89
C ALA A 306 -0.35 7.86 6.30
N THR A 307 -0.03 6.66 5.77
CA THR A 307 -0.60 5.39 6.21
C THR A 307 -0.43 5.19 7.71
N GLY A 308 0.80 5.33 8.21
CA GLY A 308 1.09 5.19 9.65
C GLY A 308 0.30 6.16 10.52
N GLU A 309 0.15 7.39 10.07
CA GLU A 309 -0.63 8.42 10.77
C GLU A 309 -2.13 8.08 10.78
N ARG A 310 -2.70 7.62 9.67
CA ARG A 310 -4.11 7.20 9.59
C ARG A 310 -4.38 5.95 10.44
N LEU A 311 -3.45 5.00 10.51
CA LEU A 311 -3.57 3.84 11.42
C LEU A 311 -3.57 4.24 12.90
N MET A 312 -2.79 5.25 13.29
CA MET A 312 -2.89 5.83 14.65
C MET A 312 -4.27 6.45 14.91
N ALA A 313 -4.82 7.17 13.93
CA ALA A 313 -6.16 7.74 14.05
C ALA A 313 -7.22 6.65 14.23
N ALA A 314 -7.11 5.54 13.47
CA ALA A 314 -7.98 4.39 13.61
C ALA A 314 -7.88 3.74 15.00
N ALA A 315 -6.65 3.56 15.51
CA ALA A 315 -6.40 2.98 16.83
C ALA A 315 -6.94 3.89 17.96
N ASN A 316 -6.79 5.21 17.83
CA ASN A 316 -7.37 6.17 18.79
C ASN A 316 -8.92 6.09 18.84
N ALA A 317 -9.57 6.01 17.66
CA ALA A 317 -11.02 5.87 17.62
C ALA A 317 -11.48 4.54 18.24
N GLN A 318 -10.69 3.48 18.12
CA GLN A 318 -10.98 2.18 18.74
C GLN A 318 -10.97 2.26 20.27
N ILE A 319 -10.17 3.13 20.91
CA ILE A 319 -10.27 3.39 22.37
C ILE A 319 -11.68 3.88 22.69
N GLY A 320 -12.23 4.79 21.88
CA GLY A 320 -13.60 5.30 22.09
C GLY A 320 -14.66 4.20 21.97
N VAL A 321 -14.50 3.25 21.04
CA VAL A 321 -15.40 2.09 20.91
C VAL A 321 -15.38 1.22 22.17
N THR A 322 -14.18 0.95 22.74
CA THR A 322 -14.05 0.14 23.95
C THR A 322 -14.56 0.86 25.20
N VAL A 323 -14.32 2.18 25.32
CA VAL A 323 -14.86 3.02 26.40
C VAL A 323 -16.39 3.08 26.37
N ALA A 324 -16.99 3.09 25.18
CA ALA A 324 -18.45 3.09 25.04
C ALA A 324 -19.12 1.82 25.63
N ALA A 325 -18.40 0.72 25.79
CA ALA A 325 -18.88 -0.51 26.42
C ALA A 325 -19.10 -0.39 27.94
N PHE A 326 -18.66 0.70 28.58
CA PHE A 326 -18.94 1.00 29.98
C PHE A 326 -20.29 1.69 30.20
N TYR A 327 -21.01 2.00 29.16
CA TYR A 327 -22.27 2.74 29.25
C TYR A 327 -23.45 1.81 28.88
N PRO A 328 -24.66 2.09 29.45
CA PRO A 328 -25.84 1.27 29.19
C PRO A 328 -26.19 1.20 27.72
N THR A 329 -26.49 0.00 27.24
CA THR A 329 -27.01 -0.22 25.89
C THR A 329 -28.53 -0.15 25.90
N ILE A 330 -29.13 0.72 25.07
CA ILE A 330 -30.56 0.78 24.85
C ILE A 330 -30.89 0.12 23.52
N THR A 331 -31.70 -0.91 23.57
CA THR A 331 -32.22 -1.59 22.36
C THR A 331 -33.72 -1.39 22.25
N LEU A 332 -34.15 -0.87 21.10
CA LEU A 332 -35.60 -0.77 20.75
C LEU A 332 -35.94 -1.94 19.87
N SER A 333 -37.04 -2.59 20.18
CA SER A 333 -37.57 -3.72 19.41
C SER A 333 -39.04 -3.52 19.01
N ALA A 334 -39.41 -4.02 17.86
CA ALA A 334 -40.78 -4.05 17.36
C ALA A 334 -41.00 -5.39 16.63
N ASP A 335 -42.05 -6.09 17.02
CA ASP A 335 -42.45 -7.34 16.41
C ASP A 335 -43.87 -7.24 15.92
N TYR A 336 -44.12 -7.70 14.72
CA TYR A 336 -45.47 -7.85 14.16
C TYR A 336 -45.57 -9.16 13.42
N GLY A 337 -46.66 -9.93 13.68
CA GLY A 337 -46.80 -11.21 13.02
C GLY A 337 -48.13 -11.91 13.23
N VAL A 338 -48.15 -13.15 12.81
CA VAL A 338 -49.27 -14.09 13.03
C VAL A 338 -48.74 -15.40 13.59
N MET A 339 -49.48 -15.99 14.53
CA MET A 339 -49.17 -17.29 15.11
C MET A 339 -50.43 -18.12 15.33
N ALA A 340 -50.36 -19.43 15.03
CA ALA A 340 -51.49 -20.33 15.23
C ALA A 340 -51.03 -21.79 15.46
N LEU A 341 -51.87 -22.57 16.14
CA LEU A 341 -51.65 -24.01 16.30
C LEU A 341 -52.09 -24.83 15.06
N GLN A 342 -52.86 -24.21 14.17
CA GLN A 342 -53.33 -24.81 12.93
C GLN A 342 -53.00 -23.89 11.75
N ILE A 343 -52.43 -24.43 10.69
CA ILE A 343 -52.01 -23.65 9.53
C ILE A 343 -53.21 -22.91 8.87
N ALA A 344 -54.40 -23.53 8.87
CA ALA A 344 -55.61 -22.94 8.32
C ALA A 344 -56.09 -21.69 9.09
N LYS A 345 -55.62 -21.49 10.33
CA LYS A 345 -55.99 -20.35 11.18
C LYS A 345 -54.86 -19.29 11.22
N LEU A 346 -53.75 -19.49 10.54
CA LEU A 346 -52.60 -18.63 10.63
C LEU A 346 -52.85 -17.17 10.19
N PHE A 347 -53.70 -16.98 9.19
CA PHE A 347 -54.03 -15.67 8.65
C PHE A 347 -55.38 -15.11 9.12
N THR A 348 -55.93 -15.60 10.25
CA THR A 348 -57.11 -15.03 10.89
C THR A 348 -56.76 -13.82 11.75
N ASP A 349 -57.73 -12.96 12.07
CA ASP A 349 -57.49 -11.79 12.92
C ASP A 349 -57.06 -12.18 14.33
N GLN A 350 -57.47 -13.32 14.87
CA GLN A 350 -57.08 -13.81 16.18
C GLN A 350 -55.65 -14.33 16.23
N ALA A 351 -55.03 -14.59 15.07
CA ALA A 351 -53.63 -15.03 14.99
C ALA A 351 -52.65 -13.86 15.01
N ARG A 352 -53.11 -12.63 14.85
CA ARG A 352 -52.24 -11.45 14.79
C ARG A 352 -51.69 -11.10 16.17
N PHE A 353 -50.44 -10.75 16.22
CA PHE A 353 -49.82 -10.20 17.42
C PHE A 353 -48.86 -9.07 17.03
N TRP A 354 -48.60 -8.20 17.98
CA TRP A 354 -47.56 -7.17 17.91
C TRP A 354 -47.00 -6.90 19.29
N ALA A 355 -45.72 -6.49 19.30
CA ALA A 355 -45.03 -6.09 20.50
C ALA A 355 -44.09 -4.90 20.20
N PHE A 356 -44.08 -3.93 21.08
CA PHE A 356 -43.04 -2.89 21.10
C PHE A 356 -42.36 -2.92 22.44
N GLY A 357 -41.02 -2.84 22.41
CA GLY A 357 -40.24 -2.93 23.64
C GLY A 357 -39.00 -2.05 23.57
N SER A 358 -38.55 -1.65 24.75
CA SER A 358 -37.22 -1.10 24.95
C SER A 358 -36.53 -1.89 26.05
N ASN A 359 -35.28 -2.23 25.82
CA ASN A 359 -34.45 -2.90 26.81
C ASN A 359 -33.25 -2.05 27.10
N LEU A 360 -32.98 -1.79 28.40
CA LEU A 360 -31.74 -1.14 28.86
C LEU A 360 -30.90 -2.22 29.55
N ALA A 361 -29.71 -2.43 29.06
CA ALA A 361 -28.77 -3.38 29.63
C ALA A 361 -27.47 -2.69 30.02
N GLU A 362 -27.06 -2.93 31.25
CA GLU A 362 -25.78 -2.47 31.80
C GLU A 362 -25.09 -3.59 32.53
N THR A 363 -23.81 -3.81 32.25
CA THR A 363 -23.00 -4.77 32.96
C THR A 363 -22.44 -4.14 34.22
N VAL A 364 -22.94 -4.49 35.37
CA VAL A 364 -22.51 -3.91 36.66
C VAL A 364 -21.18 -4.52 37.16
N PHE A 365 -20.96 -5.79 36.93
CA PHE A 365 -19.77 -6.48 37.36
C PHE A 365 -19.27 -7.49 36.33
N ASP A 366 -17.99 -7.43 35.98
CA ASP A 366 -17.33 -8.28 35.00
C ASP A 366 -15.89 -8.65 35.44
N ALA A 367 -15.56 -8.52 36.70
CA ALA A 367 -14.24 -8.75 37.24
C ALA A 367 -13.10 -7.99 36.54
N GLY A 368 -13.39 -6.83 35.90
CA GLY A 368 -12.43 -5.96 35.25
C GLY A 368 -12.19 -6.27 33.76
N ALA A 369 -13.01 -7.15 33.15
CA ALA A 369 -12.83 -7.51 31.75
C ALA A 369 -12.88 -6.31 30.81
N ARG A 370 -13.86 -5.37 30.96
CA ARG A 370 -13.95 -4.14 30.14
C ARG A 370 -12.77 -3.19 30.35
N SER A 371 -12.27 -3.10 31.60
CA SER A 371 -11.07 -2.31 31.90
C SER A 371 -9.85 -2.86 31.17
N ALA A 372 -9.67 -4.17 31.15
CA ALA A 372 -8.58 -4.82 30.43
C ALA A 372 -8.66 -4.58 28.91
N VAL A 373 -9.86 -4.60 28.30
CA VAL A 373 -10.06 -4.30 26.89
C VAL A 373 -9.74 -2.82 26.56
N VAL A 374 -10.03 -1.88 27.46
CA VAL A 374 -9.63 -0.47 27.28
C VAL A 374 -8.11 -0.31 27.35
N GLU A 375 -7.45 -0.97 28.31
CA GLU A 375 -5.98 -0.91 28.41
C GLU A 375 -5.29 -1.61 27.23
N GLU A 376 -5.85 -2.70 26.70
CA GLU A 376 -5.42 -3.33 25.45
C GLU A 376 -5.49 -2.31 24.27
N ALA A 377 -6.61 -1.61 24.11
CA ALA A 377 -6.77 -0.61 23.06
C ALA A 377 -5.78 0.57 23.21
N ARG A 378 -5.50 1.00 24.45
CA ARG A 378 -4.48 2.04 24.73
C ARG A 378 -3.07 1.55 24.37
N ALA A 379 -2.71 0.33 24.76
CA ALA A 379 -1.42 -0.26 24.43
C ALA A 379 -1.25 -0.41 22.91
N PHE A 380 -2.32 -0.76 22.18
CA PHE A 380 -2.32 -0.83 20.72
C PHE A 380 -2.12 0.57 20.09
N PHE A 381 -2.74 1.60 20.64
CA PHE A 381 -2.49 2.99 20.22
C PHE A 381 -1.03 3.41 20.47
N ASP A 382 -0.47 3.12 21.65
CA ASP A 382 0.95 3.40 21.96
C ASP A 382 1.90 2.67 20.99
N GLN A 383 1.57 1.41 20.64
CA GLN A 383 2.30 0.65 19.63
C GLN A 383 2.23 1.35 18.26
N SER A 384 1.06 1.83 17.85
CA SER A 384 0.89 2.52 16.58
C SER A 384 1.69 3.84 16.51
N ILE A 385 1.81 4.57 17.63
CA ILE A 385 2.68 5.75 17.75
C ILE A 385 4.15 5.38 17.54
N ALA A 386 4.61 4.30 18.17
CA ALA A 386 5.98 3.84 18.01
C ALA A 386 6.28 3.43 16.56
N ASN A 387 5.36 2.71 15.92
CA ASN A 387 5.48 2.32 14.51
C ASN A 387 5.51 3.55 13.58
N TYR A 388 4.64 4.52 13.78
CA TYR A 388 4.66 5.79 13.02
C TYR A 388 6.01 6.50 13.14
N ARG A 389 6.53 6.66 14.36
CA ARG A 389 7.82 7.28 14.59
C ARG A 389 8.95 6.52 13.92
N GLN A 390 8.91 5.18 13.95
CA GLN A 390 9.89 4.35 13.25
C GLN A 390 9.82 4.53 11.74
N THR A 391 8.63 4.58 11.15
CA THR A 391 8.45 4.86 9.71
C THR A 391 9.06 6.22 9.34
N VAL A 392 8.82 7.26 10.15
CA VAL A 392 9.43 8.59 9.94
C VAL A 392 10.95 8.54 10.01
N LEU A 393 11.54 7.84 11.00
CA LEU A 393 12.99 7.71 11.12
C LEU A 393 13.60 6.95 9.93
N THR A 394 12.97 5.85 9.51
CA THR A 394 13.40 5.08 8.33
C THR A 394 13.29 5.91 7.05
N ALA A 395 12.28 6.78 6.94
CA ALA A 395 12.16 7.68 5.81
C ALA A 395 13.33 8.68 5.74
N PHE A 396 13.75 9.24 6.87
CA PHE A 396 14.94 10.10 6.92
C PHE A 396 16.22 9.35 6.60
N GLU A 397 16.42 8.14 7.15
CA GLU A 397 17.54 7.27 6.84
C GLU A 397 17.64 7.03 5.32
N GLN A 398 16.54 6.64 4.66
CA GLN A 398 16.53 6.38 3.23
C GLN A 398 16.94 7.61 2.41
N VAL A 399 16.49 8.82 2.77
CA VAL A 399 16.89 10.04 2.07
C VAL A 399 18.37 10.34 2.28
N GLU A 400 18.84 10.31 3.54
CA GLU A 400 20.24 10.59 3.87
C GLU A 400 21.20 9.61 3.18
N ASP A 401 20.84 8.32 3.14
CA ASP A 401 21.63 7.28 2.47
C ASP A 401 21.77 7.56 0.98
N GLN A 402 20.69 7.95 0.30
CA GLN A 402 20.77 8.24 -1.13
C GLN A 402 21.50 9.57 -1.42
N LEU A 403 21.36 10.57 -0.55
CA LEU A 403 22.12 11.81 -0.64
C LEU A 403 23.63 11.56 -0.47
N ALA A 404 24.02 10.77 0.54
CA ALA A 404 25.38 10.34 0.76
C ALA A 404 25.94 9.55 -0.42
N ALA A 405 25.18 8.56 -0.91
CA ALA A 405 25.55 7.74 -2.06
C ALA A 405 25.81 8.59 -3.30
N LEU A 406 24.89 9.49 -3.65
CA LEU A 406 25.03 10.35 -4.84
C LEU A 406 26.27 11.27 -4.74
N ARG A 407 26.53 11.85 -3.56
CA ARG A 407 27.71 12.70 -3.33
C ARG A 407 29.01 11.90 -3.45
N ILE A 408 29.10 10.76 -2.78
CA ILE A 408 30.32 9.92 -2.76
C ILE A 408 30.57 9.33 -4.14
N LEU A 409 29.56 8.79 -4.80
CA LEU A 409 29.66 8.23 -6.13
C LEU A 409 29.99 9.30 -7.19
N ALA A 410 29.58 10.56 -6.99
CA ALA A 410 29.99 11.65 -7.87
C ALA A 410 31.49 11.90 -7.78
N GLN A 411 32.06 11.96 -6.56
CA GLN A 411 33.51 12.10 -6.33
C GLN A 411 34.29 10.90 -6.89
N GLN A 412 33.75 9.67 -6.68
CA GLN A 412 34.37 8.47 -7.23
C GLN A 412 34.37 8.49 -8.77
N ALA A 413 33.29 8.96 -9.40
CA ALA A 413 33.19 9.07 -10.87
C ALA A 413 34.25 10.03 -11.45
N GLU A 414 34.55 11.14 -10.77
CA GLU A 414 35.59 12.07 -11.21
C GLU A 414 36.97 11.45 -11.17
N VAL A 415 37.28 10.72 -10.09
CA VAL A 415 38.60 10.03 -9.95
C VAL A 415 38.69 8.89 -10.97
N GLU A 416 37.63 8.11 -11.15
CA GLU A 416 37.61 7.00 -12.11
C GLU A 416 37.72 7.49 -13.55
N ALA A 417 37.07 8.60 -13.90
CA ALA A 417 37.26 9.21 -15.23
C ALA A 417 38.70 9.58 -15.54
N ALA A 418 39.45 10.06 -14.53
CA ALA A 418 40.88 10.31 -14.68
C ALA A 418 41.68 8.98 -14.82
N ALA A 419 41.28 7.93 -14.10
CA ALA A 419 41.89 6.60 -14.20
C ALA A 419 41.67 6.00 -15.59
N VAL A 420 40.44 6.03 -16.10
CA VAL A 420 40.11 5.59 -17.47
C VAL A 420 40.94 6.31 -18.52
N LYS A 421 41.05 7.65 -18.40
CA LYS A 421 41.87 8.45 -19.33
C LYS A 421 43.35 8.01 -19.32
N SER A 422 43.91 7.80 -18.14
CA SER A 422 45.30 7.38 -17.97
C SER A 422 45.53 5.95 -18.45
N ALA A 423 44.59 5.03 -18.20
CA ALA A 423 44.66 3.65 -18.63
C ALA A 423 44.59 3.51 -20.17
N ARG A 424 43.69 4.26 -20.82
CA ARG A 424 43.58 4.32 -22.29
C ARG A 424 44.86 4.91 -22.92
N GLU A 425 45.46 5.94 -22.32
CA GLU A 425 46.67 6.50 -22.83
C GLU A 425 47.85 5.51 -22.66
N ALA A 426 47.94 4.81 -21.53
CA ALA A 426 48.90 3.74 -21.33
C ALA A 426 48.75 2.61 -22.35
N GLU A 427 47.52 2.15 -22.57
CA GLU A 427 47.20 1.16 -23.59
C GLU A 427 47.66 1.62 -24.97
N ARG A 428 47.34 2.84 -25.37
CA ARG A 428 47.76 3.41 -26.65
C ARG A 428 49.25 3.44 -26.83
N ILE A 429 49.99 3.88 -25.79
CA ILE A 429 51.47 3.94 -25.81
C ILE A 429 52.07 2.55 -25.91
N ILE A 430 51.65 1.61 -25.05
CA ILE A 430 52.17 0.24 -25.00
C ILE A 430 51.86 -0.49 -26.30
N ASN A 431 50.67 -0.31 -26.89
CA ASN A 431 50.31 -0.89 -28.16
C ASN A 431 51.20 -0.40 -29.31
N ASN A 432 51.54 0.91 -29.35
CA ASN A 432 52.47 1.47 -30.31
C ASN A 432 53.89 0.92 -30.12
N GLN A 433 54.36 0.76 -28.88
CA GLN A 433 55.66 0.15 -28.57
C GLN A 433 55.74 -1.31 -28.98
N TRP A 434 54.68 -2.06 -28.81
CA TRP A 434 54.59 -3.45 -29.26
C TRP A 434 54.62 -3.55 -30.77
N LEU A 435 53.89 -2.74 -31.49
CA LEU A 435 53.95 -2.67 -32.93
C LEU A 435 55.34 -2.29 -33.46
N ALA A 436 56.08 -1.49 -32.70
CA ALA A 436 57.47 -1.13 -32.96
C ALA A 436 58.46 -2.23 -32.53
N GLY A 437 58.00 -3.34 -31.91
CA GLY A 437 58.86 -4.44 -31.46
C GLY A 437 59.70 -4.15 -30.20
N THR A 438 59.40 -3.08 -29.44
CA THR A 438 60.18 -2.67 -28.27
C THR A 438 59.69 -3.29 -26.96
N VAL A 439 58.49 -3.82 -26.90
CA VAL A 439 57.91 -4.48 -25.71
C VAL A 439 57.24 -5.80 -26.07
N ALA A 440 57.18 -6.71 -25.09
CA ALA A 440 56.50 -8.00 -25.25
C ALA A 440 54.96 -7.86 -25.29
N TYR A 441 54.27 -8.78 -25.93
CA TYR A 441 52.79 -8.77 -25.99
C TYR A 441 52.11 -8.85 -24.62
N THR A 442 52.76 -9.46 -23.64
CA THR A 442 52.30 -9.47 -22.24
C THR A 442 52.03 -8.06 -21.67
N SER A 443 52.89 -7.08 -22.05
CA SER A 443 52.67 -5.68 -21.64
C SER A 443 51.39 -5.07 -22.24
N VAL A 444 51.05 -5.48 -23.51
CA VAL A 444 49.81 -5.05 -24.16
C VAL A 444 48.64 -5.63 -23.45
N VAL A 445 48.65 -6.92 -23.11
CA VAL A 445 47.56 -7.60 -22.37
C VAL A 445 47.30 -6.92 -21.03
N VAL A 446 48.36 -6.59 -20.29
CA VAL A 446 48.20 -5.89 -18.99
C VAL A 446 47.58 -4.52 -19.18
N ALA A 447 48.03 -3.73 -20.14
CA ALA A 447 47.51 -2.39 -20.39
C ALA A 447 46.03 -2.44 -20.88
N GLN A 448 45.70 -3.35 -21.78
CA GLN A 448 44.35 -3.55 -22.31
C GLN A 448 43.37 -4.02 -21.21
N THR A 449 43.79 -4.99 -20.37
CA THR A 449 42.99 -5.45 -19.23
C THR A 449 42.73 -4.34 -18.23
N ALA A 450 43.77 -3.50 -17.94
CA ALA A 450 43.61 -2.38 -17.04
C ALA A 450 42.63 -1.32 -17.62
N ALA A 451 42.72 -1.02 -18.92
CA ALA A 451 41.83 -0.07 -19.57
C ALA A 451 40.37 -0.55 -19.52
N LEU A 452 40.12 -1.82 -19.91
CA LEU A 452 38.78 -2.42 -19.85
C LEU A 452 38.22 -2.43 -18.42
N ALA A 453 39.00 -2.84 -17.42
CA ALA A 453 38.60 -2.89 -16.03
C ALA A 453 38.18 -1.52 -15.48
N ASN A 454 38.93 -0.44 -15.79
CA ASN A 454 38.55 0.93 -15.39
C ASN A 454 37.27 1.38 -16.14
N GLU A 455 37.10 1.04 -17.41
CA GLU A 455 35.87 1.38 -18.16
C GLU A 455 34.65 0.67 -17.61
N GLU A 456 34.73 -0.62 -17.27
CA GLU A 456 33.70 -1.38 -16.61
C GLU A 456 33.37 -0.77 -15.23
N THR A 457 34.40 -0.37 -14.46
CA THR A 457 34.20 0.31 -13.17
C THR A 457 33.48 1.62 -13.33
N ALA A 458 33.81 2.43 -14.33
CA ALA A 458 33.13 3.69 -14.63
C ALA A 458 31.64 3.48 -14.97
N LEU A 459 31.32 2.43 -15.74
CA LEU A 459 29.94 2.07 -16.04
C LEU A 459 29.18 1.62 -14.78
N ASN A 460 29.80 0.82 -13.91
CA ASN A 460 29.20 0.37 -12.64
C ASN A 460 28.95 1.53 -11.69
N ILE A 461 29.86 2.51 -11.60
CA ILE A 461 29.66 3.73 -10.79
C ILE A 461 28.49 4.52 -11.35
N ARG A 462 28.38 4.65 -12.66
CA ARG A 462 27.27 5.34 -13.31
C ARG A 462 25.94 4.63 -13.08
N GLN A 463 25.89 3.31 -13.18
CA GLN A 463 24.72 2.51 -12.83
C GLN A 463 24.29 2.79 -11.39
N SER A 464 25.24 2.73 -10.45
CA SER A 464 24.95 2.99 -9.03
C SER A 464 24.41 4.41 -8.81
N ARG A 465 24.92 5.42 -9.51
CA ARG A 465 24.43 6.81 -9.45
C ARG A 465 23.01 6.93 -10.01
N LEU A 466 22.69 6.28 -11.12
CA LEU A 466 21.35 6.27 -11.71
C LEU A 466 20.35 5.60 -10.78
N VAL A 467 20.67 4.43 -10.22
CA VAL A 467 19.81 3.72 -9.27
C VAL A 467 19.61 4.56 -7.99
N ALA A 468 20.68 5.14 -7.43
CA ALA A 468 20.59 6.01 -6.27
C ALA A 468 19.73 7.26 -6.55
N SER A 469 19.76 7.80 -7.76
CA SER A 469 18.90 8.92 -8.15
C SER A 469 17.41 8.54 -8.17
N ALA A 470 17.06 7.37 -8.70
CA ALA A 470 15.68 6.86 -8.69
C ALA A 470 15.22 6.58 -7.25
N ALA A 471 16.07 5.94 -6.45
CA ALA A 471 15.78 5.66 -5.05
C ALA A 471 15.62 6.95 -4.21
N LEU A 472 16.36 8.02 -4.50
CA LEU A 472 16.20 9.32 -3.86
C LEU A 472 14.83 9.91 -4.16
N ILE A 473 14.38 9.91 -5.42
CA ILE A 473 13.06 10.43 -5.79
C ILE A 473 11.97 9.63 -5.09
N GLN A 474 12.10 8.30 -5.07
CA GLN A 474 11.18 7.42 -4.35
C GLN A 474 11.16 7.73 -2.84
N ALA A 475 12.33 7.90 -2.21
CA ALA A 475 12.45 8.25 -0.79
C ALA A 475 11.84 9.62 -0.46
N LEU A 476 11.84 10.55 -1.42
CA LEU A 476 11.19 11.86 -1.32
C LEU A 476 9.66 11.81 -1.56
N GLY A 477 9.10 10.65 -1.90
CA GLY A 477 7.67 10.44 -2.10
C GLY A 477 7.18 10.52 -3.54
N GLY A 478 8.05 10.62 -4.56
CA GLY A 478 7.70 10.50 -5.99
C GLY A 478 6.65 11.48 -6.51
N GLY A 479 6.47 12.65 -5.84
CA GLY A 479 5.44 13.63 -6.22
C GLY A 479 4.06 13.42 -5.58
N TRP A 480 3.87 12.41 -4.74
CA TRP A 480 2.66 12.23 -3.95
C TRP A 480 2.56 13.26 -2.81
N SER A 481 1.34 13.51 -2.32
CA SER A 481 1.08 14.34 -1.15
C SER A 481 -0.16 13.88 -0.38
N THR A 482 -0.22 14.19 0.92
CA THR A 482 -1.36 13.88 1.80
C THR A 482 -2.69 14.46 1.30
N GLY A 483 -2.66 15.52 0.49
CA GLY A 483 -3.85 16.06 -0.16
C GLY A 483 -4.52 15.13 -1.19
N GLN A 484 -3.85 14.02 -1.55
CA GLN A 484 -4.42 12.98 -2.42
C GLN A 484 -5.16 11.88 -1.63
N LEU A 485 -5.11 11.89 -0.30
CA LEU A 485 -5.91 10.98 0.50
C LEU A 485 -7.41 11.31 0.33
N PRO A 486 -8.27 10.29 0.19
CA PRO A 486 -9.71 10.51 0.06
C PRO A 486 -10.28 11.13 1.34
N SER A 487 -11.15 12.13 1.19
CA SER A 487 -11.92 12.65 2.31
C SER A 487 -12.96 11.63 2.77
N ARG A 488 -13.54 11.87 3.95
CA ARG A 488 -14.64 11.02 4.45
C ARG A 488 -15.84 11.06 3.50
N GLU A 489 -16.16 12.25 2.98
CA GLU A 489 -17.28 12.45 2.05
C GLU A 489 -17.08 11.60 0.79
N HIS A 490 -15.88 11.58 0.24
CA HIS A 490 -15.55 10.78 -0.94
C HIS A 490 -15.71 9.28 -0.69
N ILE A 491 -15.20 8.76 0.45
CA ILE A 491 -15.38 7.36 0.85
C ILE A 491 -16.87 7.01 1.01
N ASP A 492 -17.68 7.96 1.55
CA ASP A 492 -19.11 7.77 1.73
C ASP A 492 -19.87 7.75 0.40
N GLU A 493 -19.39 8.48 -0.62
CA GLU A 493 -19.96 8.51 -1.98
C GLU A 493 -19.62 7.24 -2.76
N ASP A 494 -18.39 6.75 -2.66
CA ASP A 494 -17.92 5.55 -3.39
C ASP A 494 -18.52 4.26 -2.84
N ALA A 495 -18.87 4.22 -1.56
CA ALA A 495 -19.54 3.09 -0.92
C ALA A 495 -20.87 3.50 -0.28
N PRO A 496 -21.91 3.80 -1.08
CA PRO A 496 -23.21 4.21 -0.57
C PRO A 496 -23.94 3.08 0.16
N LEU A 497 -24.77 3.44 1.15
CA LEU A 497 -25.63 2.48 1.81
C LEU A 497 -26.67 1.90 0.82
N ASN A 498 -26.76 0.59 0.77
CA ASN A 498 -27.77 -0.11 -0.02
C ASN A 498 -28.90 -0.62 0.89
N PHE A 499 -30.08 -0.06 0.73
CA PHE A 499 -31.28 -0.45 1.49
C PHE A 499 -32.10 -1.56 0.81
N SER A 500 -31.60 -2.17 -0.27
CA SER A 500 -32.25 -3.30 -0.93
C SER A 500 -32.21 -4.55 -0.04
N PRO A 501 -33.32 -5.27 0.11
CA PRO A 501 -33.34 -6.57 0.79
C PRO A 501 -32.76 -7.71 -0.07
N PHE A 502 -32.43 -7.43 -1.31
CA PHE A 502 -31.82 -8.39 -2.24
C PHE A 502 -30.31 -8.15 -2.34
N PRO A 503 -29.52 -9.22 -2.59
CA PRO A 503 -28.12 -9.06 -2.83
C PRO A 503 -27.88 -8.16 -4.04
N PRO A 504 -26.77 -7.37 -4.07
CA PRO A 504 -26.39 -6.64 -5.27
C PRO A 504 -26.22 -7.64 -6.42
N PRO A 505 -26.50 -7.21 -7.68
CA PRO A 505 -26.24 -8.06 -8.83
C PRO A 505 -24.78 -8.53 -8.78
N VAL A 506 -24.58 -9.83 -8.92
CA VAL A 506 -23.24 -10.40 -9.08
C VAL A 506 -22.81 -9.97 -10.48
N ASP A 507 -22.05 -8.88 -10.58
CA ASP A 507 -21.38 -8.57 -11.82
C ASP A 507 -20.59 -9.82 -12.20
N GLU A 508 -20.84 -10.36 -13.40
CA GLU A 508 -20.01 -11.43 -13.94
C GLU A 508 -18.57 -11.02 -13.77
N VAL A 509 -17.79 -11.88 -13.15
CA VAL A 509 -16.37 -11.69 -12.86
C VAL A 509 -15.77 -10.89 -14.00
N ARG A 510 -15.30 -9.66 -13.74
CA ARG A 510 -14.66 -8.81 -14.76
C ARG A 510 -13.39 -9.54 -15.20
N THR A 511 -13.56 -10.51 -16.11
CA THR A 511 -12.49 -11.08 -16.91
C THR A 511 -12.11 -10.03 -17.95
N LYS A 512 -11.23 -9.10 -17.58
CA LYS A 512 -10.49 -8.29 -18.53
C LYS A 512 -9.02 -8.64 -18.48
#